data_20eebe74438d16c3a40ec7616ebf77b3
#
_entry.id   20eebe74438d16c3a40ec7616ebf77b3
#
_cell.length_a   1.000
_cell.length_b   1.000
_cell.length_c   1.000
_cell.angle_alpha   90.00
_cell.angle_beta   90.00
_cell.angle_gamma   90.00
#
_symmetry.space_group_name_H-M   'P 1'
#
loop_
_entity.id
_entity.type
_entity.pdbx_description
1 polymer ?
#
loop_
_entity_poly.entity_id
_entity_poly.type
_entity_poly.pdbx_seq_one_letter_code
_entity_poly.pdbx_strand_id
1 'polypeptide(L)'
;MKLIAYFSSILILLGCSSHSDSLNLKIPVNGFEIVQNEKRDSEGRKNNTLYLVPREIKSSEFNSVELTTLTDSIYAVMLRNKGIGIAANQIGKQLQLFIIEAKPDNPRYNVLGSVPKQIFINPIITGVSTQKMNFWHGCLSAKGEKRGNVATYEWINYKCQDLNGHWITGQLSGLAAVIFQHEFRHMMNGTYLDVANHFVEREELEQQIELGNLPFYEKAPDSLPLLIENYVIGESLTEFHKRMRN
;
A
#
# COMPACT_ATOMS: atom_id res chain seq x y z
N MET A 1 -38.57 70.48 7.60
CA MET A 1 -38.69 69.00 7.71
C MET A 1 -37.58 68.40 6.86
N LYS A 2 -36.53 67.92 7.47
CA LYS A 2 -35.42 67.20 6.77
C LYS A 2 -35.60 65.69 6.93
N LEU A 3 -35.82 65.02 5.82
CA LEU A 3 -35.95 63.58 5.76
C LEU A 3 -34.52 62.98 5.80
N ILE A 4 -34.22 62.19 6.84
CA ILE A 4 -32.96 61.43 6.95
C ILE A 4 -33.24 60.03 6.42
N ALA A 5 -32.64 59.72 5.28
CA ALA A 5 -32.68 58.35 4.73
C ALA A 5 -31.59 57.48 5.39
N TYR A 6 -32.00 56.42 6.08
CA TYR A 6 -31.08 55.38 6.59
C TYR A 6 -30.78 54.40 5.46
N PHE A 7 -29.52 54.40 5.01
CA PHE A 7 -28.99 53.32 4.18
C PHE A 7 -28.57 52.16 5.09
N SER A 8 -29.33 51.10 5.05
CA SER A 8 -28.97 49.82 5.72
C SER A 8 -28.06 49.04 4.79
N SER A 9 -26.77 49.02 5.09
CA SER A 9 -25.80 48.18 4.38
C SER A 9 -25.96 46.73 4.80
N ILE A 10 -26.56 45.91 3.94
CA ILE A 10 -26.59 44.46 4.09
C ILE A 10 -25.20 43.92 3.73
N LEU A 11 -24.43 43.52 4.74
CA LEU A 11 -23.18 42.81 4.57
C LEU A 11 -23.48 41.35 4.20
N ILE A 12 -23.42 41.05 2.90
CA ILE A 12 -23.50 39.66 2.43
C ILE A 12 -22.18 38.99 2.78
N LEU A 13 -22.17 38.24 3.88
CA LEU A 13 -21.12 37.28 4.18
C LEU A 13 -21.18 36.14 3.15
N LEU A 14 -20.39 36.26 2.09
CA LEU A 14 -20.06 35.13 1.23
C LEU A 14 -19.31 34.10 2.08
N GLY A 15 -20.06 33.18 2.66
CA GLY A 15 -19.48 31.97 3.26
C GLY A 15 -18.79 31.18 2.18
N CYS A 16 -17.47 31.32 2.07
CA CYS A 16 -16.64 30.28 1.43
C CYS A 16 -16.90 28.97 2.17
N SER A 17 -17.82 28.16 1.67
CA SER A 17 -17.85 26.75 2.02
C SER A 17 -16.58 26.14 1.45
N SER A 18 -15.51 26.13 2.23
CA SER A 18 -14.40 25.22 1.99
C SER A 18 -15.01 23.83 2.05
N HIS A 19 -15.27 23.21 0.90
CA HIS A 19 -15.40 21.78 0.81
C HIS A 19 -14.06 21.25 1.30
N SER A 20 -13.97 20.93 2.60
CA SER A 20 -12.90 20.12 3.12
C SER A 20 -13.03 18.79 2.36
N ASP A 21 -12.05 18.50 1.50
CA ASP A 21 -11.84 17.18 0.95
C ASP A 21 -11.49 16.27 2.15
N SER A 22 -12.49 15.96 2.96
CA SER A 22 -12.36 15.03 4.07
C SER A 22 -12.05 13.66 3.48
N LEU A 23 -11.30 12.85 4.21
CA LEU A 23 -10.98 11.46 3.84
C LEU A 23 -12.23 10.60 3.57
N ASN A 24 -13.43 11.22 3.67
CA ASN A 24 -14.75 10.63 3.49
C ASN A 24 -14.84 9.22 4.10
N LEU A 25 -14.58 9.17 5.41
CA LEU A 25 -14.42 7.94 6.17
C LEU A 25 -15.79 7.35 6.52
N LYS A 26 -16.52 6.85 5.52
CA LYS A 26 -17.68 5.98 5.78
C LYS A 26 -17.16 4.58 6.08
N ILE A 27 -17.04 4.26 7.37
CA ILE A 27 -16.72 2.90 7.81
C ILE A 27 -17.99 2.07 7.71
N PRO A 28 -18.01 0.96 6.95
CA PRO A 28 -19.15 0.06 6.90
C PRO A 28 -19.46 -0.52 8.31
N VAL A 29 -20.70 -0.83 8.59
CA VAL A 29 -21.15 -1.37 9.90
C VAL A 29 -20.35 -2.62 10.30
N ASN A 30 -20.02 -3.47 9.33
CA ASN A 30 -19.23 -4.70 9.53
C ASN A 30 -17.71 -4.50 9.33
N GLY A 31 -17.25 -3.24 9.25
CA GLY A 31 -15.89 -2.91 8.88
C GLY A 31 -15.64 -3.03 7.37
N PHE A 32 -14.41 -2.75 6.97
CA PHE A 32 -14.02 -2.88 5.55
C PHE A 32 -13.79 -4.33 5.17
N GLU A 33 -14.17 -4.68 3.93
CA GLU A 33 -13.86 -5.95 3.29
C GLU A 33 -12.62 -5.82 2.41
N ILE A 34 -11.91 -6.94 2.20
CA ILE A 34 -10.76 -6.98 1.29
C ILE A 34 -11.28 -7.05 -0.15
N VAL A 35 -10.88 -6.07 -0.96
CA VAL A 35 -11.12 -6.08 -2.40
C VAL A 35 -10.32 -7.20 -3.04
N GLN A 36 -10.97 -8.06 -3.81
CA GLN A 36 -10.34 -9.20 -4.44
C GLN A 36 -9.87 -8.86 -5.86
N ASN A 37 -8.78 -9.48 -6.26
CA ASN A 37 -8.22 -9.38 -7.61
C ASN A 37 -8.94 -10.34 -8.57
N GLU A 38 -10.26 -10.18 -8.66
CA GLU A 38 -11.10 -10.86 -9.62
C GLU A 38 -11.10 -10.09 -10.96
N LYS A 39 -11.23 -10.80 -12.08
CA LYS A 39 -11.31 -10.20 -13.42
C LYS A 39 -10.10 -9.29 -13.74
N ARG A 40 -8.97 -9.90 -14.00
CA ARG A 40 -7.72 -9.20 -14.37
C ARG A 40 -7.68 -8.72 -15.83
N ASP A 41 -8.76 -8.87 -16.57
CA ASP A 41 -8.91 -8.30 -17.91
C ASP A 41 -8.98 -6.75 -17.86
N SER A 42 -8.89 -6.12 -19.01
CA SER A 42 -8.86 -4.67 -19.13
C SER A 42 -10.11 -3.98 -18.58
N GLU A 43 -11.26 -4.62 -18.65
CA GLU A 43 -12.54 -4.08 -18.16
C GLU A 43 -12.67 -4.25 -16.65
N GLY A 44 -12.35 -5.43 -16.12
CA GLY A 44 -12.35 -5.69 -14.69
C GLY A 44 -11.38 -4.78 -13.92
N ARG A 45 -10.20 -4.50 -14.49
CA ARG A 45 -9.21 -3.59 -13.91
C ARG A 45 -9.71 -2.15 -13.79
N LYS A 46 -10.49 -1.65 -14.76
CA LYS A 46 -11.03 -0.28 -14.73
C LYS A 46 -11.92 0.01 -13.53
N ASN A 47 -12.60 -1.00 -13.02
CA ASN A 47 -13.58 -0.88 -11.94
C ASN A 47 -13.05 -1.43 -10.60
N ASN A 48 -11.85 -2.01 -10.57
CA ASN A 48 -11.26 -2.58 -9.37
C ASN A 48 -10.30 -1.58 -8.72
N THR A 49 -10.54 -1.24 -7.47
CA THR A 49 -9.74 -0.26 -6.70
C THR A 49 -8.26 -0.62 -6.61
N LEU A 50 -7.88 -1.89 -6.74
CA LEU A 50 -6.48 -2.32 -6.77
C LEU A 50 -5.70 -1.76 -7.98
N TYR A 51 -6.41 -1.40 -9.05
CA TYR A 51 -5.82 -0.89 -10.29
C TYR A 51 -6.11 0.60 -10.54
N LEU A 52 -6.81 1.27 -9.62
CA LEU A 52 -6.99 2.71 -9.69
C LEU A 52 -5.80 3.44 -9.04
N VAL A 53 -5.47 4.61 -9.58
CA VAL A 53 -4.35 5.42 -9.07
C VAL A 53 -4.66 5.96 -7.67
N PRO A 54 -3.90 5.58 -6.63
CA PRO A 54 -4.05 6.14 -5.31
C PRO A 54 -3.49 7.56 -5.27
N ARG A 55 -4.23 8.48 -4.67
CA ARG A 55 -3.78 9.86 -4.45
C ARG A 55 -2.93 10.01 -3.19
N GLU A 56 -2.12 11.01 -3.15
CA GLU A 56 -1.44 11.43 -1.93
C GLU A 56 -2.44 11.86 -0.84
N ILE A 57 -2.07 11.63 0.41
CA ILE A 57 -2.70 12.25 1.58
C ILE A 57 -2.21 13.69 1.64
N LYS A 58 -3.16 14.64 1.65
CA LYS A 58 -2.89 16.07 1.59
C LYS A 58 -2.48 16.62 2.96
N SER A 59 -1.78 17.75 2.97
CA SER A 59 -1.33 18.41 4.21
C SER A 59 -2.47 18.70 5.19
N SER A 60 -3.67 18.99 4.71
CA SER A 60 -4.85 19.24 5.54
C SER A 60 -5.48 17.99 6.16
N GLU A 61 -5.07 16.79 5.73
CA GLU A 61 -5.63 15.50 6.19
C GLU A 61 -4.76 14.87 7.31
N PHE A 62 -3.52 15.34 7.47
CA PHE A 62 -2.64 14.88 8.54
C PHE A 62 -3.11 15.38 9.92
N ASN A 63 -2.66 14.72 10.96
CA ASN A 63 -2.99 15.04 12.35
C ASN A 63 -4.51 15.09 12.61
N SER A 64 -5.29 14.32 11.85
CA SER A 64 -6.74 14.25 11.94
C SER A 64 -7.20 12.96 12.60
N VAL A 65 -8.36 13.03 13.27
CA VAL A 65 -9.03 11.84 13.83
C VAL A 65 -9.41 10.87 12.72
N GLU A 66 -9.79 11.40 11.56
CA GLU A 66 -10.17 10.61 10.40
C GLU A 66 -9.01 9.76 9.87
N LEU A 67 -7.81 10.32 9.74
CA LEU A 67 -6.63 9.58 9.29
C LEU A 67 -6.22 8.50 10.30
N THR A 68 -6.24 8.82 11.59
CA THR A 68 -5.97 7.85 12.65
C THR A 68 -7.00 6.71 12.63
N THR A 69 -8.28 7.03 12.56
CA THR A 69 -9.37 6.04 12.51
C THR A 69 -9.25 5.16 11.25
N LEU A 70 -8.86 5.73 10.11
CA LEU A 70 -8.63 4.98 8.88
C LEU A 70 -7.47 3.99 9.04
N THR A 71 -6.33 4.44 9.56
CA THR A 71 -5.17 3.56 9.76
C THR A 71 -5.46 2.43 10.74
N ASP A 72 -6.18 2.71 11.81
CA ASP A 72 -6.61 1.68 12.78
C ASP A 72 -7.58 0.68 12.14
N SER A 73 -8.50 1.15 11.29
CA SER A 73 -9.43 0.29 10.56
C SER A 73 -8.70 -0.62 9.56
N ILE A 74 -7.73 -0.06 8.79
CA ILE A 74 -6.88 -0.84 7.86
C ILE A 74 -6.11 -1.90 8.64
N TYR A 75 -5.49 -1.52 9.75
CA TYR A 75 -4.74 -2.44 10.60
C TYR A 75 -5.61 -3.55 11.17
N ALA A 76 -6.82 -3.24 11.64
CA ALA A 76 -7.78 -4.24 12.14
C ALA A 76 -8.17 -5.25 11.03
N VAL A 77 -8.35 -4.79 9.79
CA VAL A 77 -8.60 -5.67 8.64
C VAL A 77 -7.41 -6.60 8.38
N MET A 78 -6.18 -6.06 8.42
CA MET A 78 -4.95 -6.86 8.26
C MET A 78 -4.88 -7.98 9.28
N LEU A 79 -5.06 -7.67 10.56
CA LEU A 79 -5.00 -8.65 11.66
C LEU A 79 -6.09 -9.72 11.55
N ARG A 80 -7.34 -9.33 11.28
CA ARG A 80 -8.47 -10.24 11.11
C ARG A 80 -8.23 -11.28 10.01
N ASN A 81 -7.51 -10.87 8.95
CA ASN A 81 -7.17 -11.72 7.82
C ASN A 81 -5.79 -12.39 7.94
N LYS A 82 -5.13 -12.29 9.11
CA LYS A 82 -3.80 -12.86 9.36
C LYS A 82 -2.74 -12.39 8.35
N GLY A 83 -2.86 -11.14 7.88
CA GLY A 83 -1.91 -10.50 6.98
C GLY A 83 -0.70 -9.96 7.73
N ILE A 84 0.38 -9.70 6.98
CA ILE A 84 1.60 -9.06 7.46
C ILE A 84 1.83 -7.70 6.80
N GLY A 85 1.01 -7.36 5.81
CA GLY A 85 0.95 -6.06 5.15
C GLY A 85 -0.44 -5.85 4.57
N ILE A 86 -0.82 -4.59 4.40
CA ILE A 86 -2.07 -4.17 3.77
C ILE A 86 -1.98 -2.73 3.27
N ALA A 87 -2.44 -2.51 2.07
CA ALA A 87 -2.54 -1.20 1.44
C ALA A 87 -3.99 -0.66 1.45
N ALA A 88 -4.14 0.66 1.47
CA ALA A 88 -5.44 1.31 1.54
C ALA A 88 -6.37 0.96 0.37
N ASN A 89 -5.84 0.77 -0.84
CA ASN A 89 -6.64 0.37 -2.00
C ASN A 89 -7.21 -1.05 -1.90
N GLN A 90 -6.63 -1.92 -1.05
CA GLN A 90 -7.17 -3.24 -0.76
C GLN A 90 -8.46 -3.21 0.08
N ILE A 91 -8.79 -2.09 0.68
CA ILE A 91 -10.06 -1.85 1.37
C ILE A 91 -10.91 -0.79 0.65
N GLY A 92 -10.63 -0.53 -0.62
CA GLY A 92 -11.38 0.42 -1.44
C GLY A 92 -11.03 1.89 -1.22
N LYS A 93 -9.94 2.22 -0.51
CA LYS A 93 -9.49 3.60 -0.27
C LYS A 93 -8.32 3.96 -1.19
N GLN A 94 -8.56 4.88 -2.12
CA GLN A 94 -7.56 5.30 -3.11
C GLN A 94 -6.56 6.31 -2.52
N LEU A 95 -5.74 5.84 -1.57
CA LEU A 95 -4.77 6.66 -0.84
C LEU A 95 -3.39 6.00 -0.85
N GLN A 96 -2.34 6.79 -0.97
CA GLN A 96 -0.96 6.33 -0.86
C GLN A 96 -0.61 6.06 0.61
N LEU A 97 -1.12 4.94 1.12
CA LEU A 97 -1.02 4.51 2.50
C LEU A 97 -0.97 2.98 2.57
N PHE A 98 -0.03 2.45 3.33
CA PHE A 98 -0.03 1.04 3.71
C PHE A 98 0.60 0.82 5.09
N ILE A 99 0.36 -0.36 5.65
CA ILE A 99 0.84 -0.78 6.97
C ILE A 99 1.53 -2.13 6.83
N ILE A 100 2.63 -2.32 7.54
CA ILE A 100 3.31 -3.61 7.64
C ILE A 100 3.50 -4.00 9.11
N GLU A 101 3.38 -5.29 9.40
CA GLU A 101 3.76 -5.92 10.68
C GLU A 101 3.89 -7.43 10.49
N ALA A 102 4.97 -8.03 10.99
CA ALA A 102 5.07 -9.48 11.11
C ALA A 102 5.39 -9.84 12.56
N LYS A 103 4.42 -10.43 13.25
CA LYS A 103 4.57 -10.84 14.66
C LYS A 103 5.46 -12.08 14.78
N PRO A 104 6.24 -12.21 15.89
CA PRO A 104 7.17 -13.30 16.06
C PRO A 104 6.51 -14.69 16.19
N ASP A 105 5.22 -14.73 16.50
CA ASP A 105 4.41 -15.96 16.64
C ASP A 105 3.84 -16.47 15.31
N ASN A 106 4.12 -15.79 14.18
CA ASN A 106 3.71 -16.26 12.87
C ASN A 106 4.72 -17.30 12.34
N PRO A 107 4.39 -18.61 12.38
CA PRO A 107 5.34 -19.70 12.07
C PRO A 107 5.91 -19.62 10.66
N ARG A 108 5.17 -19.02 9.73
CA ARG A 108 5.59 -18.85 8.34
C ARG A 108 6.79 -17.95 8.18
N TYR A 109 6.97 -16.98 9.09
CA TYR A 109 8.00 -15.95 8.99
C TYR A 109 9.04 -16.00 10.10
N ASN A 110 8.98 -16.99 10.98
CA ASN A 110 9.92 -17.17 12.09
C ASN A 110 11.39 -17.17 11.64
N VAL A 111 11.66 -17.76 10.46
CA VAL A 111 13.01 -17.84 9.90
C VAL A 111 13.54 -16.48 9.44
N LEU A 112 12.64 -15.55 9.08
CA LEU A 112 13.00 -14.23 8.53
C LEU A 112 12.95 -13.11 9.58
N GLY A 113 12.52 -13.43 10.80
CA GLY A 113 12.40 -12.48 11.89
C GLY A 113 11.08 -11.72 11.91
N SER A 114 10.83 -11.04 13.04
CA SER A 114 9.65 -10.19 13.21
C SER A 114 9.87 -8.81 12.57
N VAL A 115 8.76 -8.18 12.18
CA VAL A 115 8.72 -6.81 11.66
C VAL A 115 7.81 -6.00 12.56
N PRO A 116 8.29 -4.93 13.21
CA PRO A 116 7.44 -4.07 14.02
C PRO A 116 6.39 -3.36 13.16
N LYS A 117 5.23 -3.01 13.77
CA LYS A 117 4.20 -2.23 13.08
C LYS A 117 4.77 -0.90 12.59
N GLN A 118 4.61 -0.64 11.30
CA GLN A 118 4.99 0.60 10.65
C GLN A 118 3.89 1.05 9.68
N ILE A 119 3.67 2.37 9.64
CA ILE A 119 2.70 3.03 8.75
C ILE A 119 3.48 3.87 7.76
N PHE A 120 3.18 3.73 6.48
CA PHE A 120 3.83 4.46 5.40
C PHE A 120 2.80 5.28 4.65
N ILE A 121 2.93 6.60 4.70
CA ILE A 121 2.07 7.56 4.01
C ILE A 121 2.91 8.30 2.97
N ASN A 122 2.42 8.42 1.74
CA ASN A 122 3.10 9.05 0.62
C ASN A 122 4.55 8.54 0.44
N PRO A 123 4.76 7.22 0.38
CA PRO A 123 6.08 6.61 0.40
C PRO A 123 6.85 6.84 -0.91
N ILE A 124 8.16 6.99 -0.77
CA ILE A 124 9.13 7.09 -1.87
C ILE A 124 10.29 6.15 -1.55
N ILE A 125 10.69 5.32 -2.51
CA ILE A 125 11.94 4.54 -2.40
C ILE A 125 13.08 5.41 -2.87
N THR A 126 14.05 5.69 -2.00
CA THR A 126 15.16 6.61 -2.26
C THR A 126 16.50 5.91 -2.52
N GLY A 127 16.55 4.60 -2.31
CA GLY A 127 17.73 3.79 -2.59
C GLY A 127 17.40 2.30 -2.49
N VAL A 128 18.17 1.47 -3.16
CA VAL A 128 17.97 0.02 -3.19
C VAL A 128 19.31 -0.70 -3.24
N SER A 129 19.32 -1.98 -2.82
CA SER A 129 20.46 -2.88 -2.99
C SER A 129 20.71 -3.20 -4.48
N THR A 130 21.95 -3.56 -4.79
CA THR A 130 22.29 -4.18 -6.08
C THR A 130 21.80 -5.63 -6.12
N GLN A 131 21.85 -6.31 -4.97
CA GLN A 131 21.38 -7.69 -4.83
C GLN A 131 19.86 -7.70 -4.75
N LYS A 132 19.27 -8.69 -5.45
CA LYS A 132 17.85 -9.01 -5.41
C LYS A 132 17.68 -10.38 -4.80
N MET A 133 16.59 -10.55 -4.05
CA MET A 133 16.20 -11.78 -3.40
C MET A 133 14.92 -12.30 -4.02
N ASN A 134 14.81 -13.61 -4.20
CA ASN A 134 13.54 -14.21 -4.60
C ASN A 134 12.59 -14.28 -3.40
N PHE A 135 11.30 -14.25 -3.66
CA PHE A 135 10.29 -14.50 -2.65
C PHE A 135 8.98 -14.99 -3.28
N TRP A 136 8.35 -15.95 -2.60
CA TRP A 136 7.05 -16.48 -2.99
C TRP A 136 5.92 -15.67 -2.38
N HIS A 137 5.36 -14.77 -3.18
CA HIS A 137 4.32 -13.86 -2.73
C HIS A 137 2.94 -14.50 -2.70
N GLY A 138 2.13 -14.06 -1.75
CA GLY A 138 0.69 -14.21 -1.72
C GLY A 138 0.10 -12.90 -1.22
N CYS A 139 -1.15 -12.64 -1.53
CA CYS A 139 -1.82 -11.39 -1.20
C CYS A 139 -3.19 -11.64 -0.59
N LEU A 140 -3.61 -10.79 0.35
CA LEU A 140 -4.97 -10.83 0.90
C LEU A 140 -6.03 -10.58 -0.18
N SER A 141 -5.67 -9.82 -1.22
CA SER A 141 -6.52 -9.54 -2.39
C SER A 141 -6.45 -10.62 -3.48
N ALA A 142 -5.76 -11.73 -3.24
CA ALA A 142 -5.59 -12.83 -4.18
C ALA A 142 -6.05 -14.15 -3.54
N LYS A 143 -7.25 -14.16 -2.98
CA LYS A 143 -7.84 -15.35 -2.34
C LYS A 143 -8.04 -16.46 -3.39
N GLY A 144 -7.50 -17.64 -3.09
CA GLY A 144 -7.56 -18.80 -3.98
C GLY A 144 -6.54 -18.77 -5.13
N GLU A 145 -5.73 -17.73 -5.24
CA GLU A 145 -4.65 -17.68 -6.23
C GLU A 145 -3.38 -18.36 -5.74
N LYS A 146 -2.60 -18.85 -6.71
CA LYS A 146 -1.30 -19.47 -6.46
C LYS A 146 -0.30 -18.47 -5.89
N ARG A 147 0.74 -19.01 -5.26
CA ARG A 147 1.91 -18.21 -4.87
C ARG A 147 2.75 -17.91 -6.09
N GLY A 148 3.13 -16.65 -6.27
CA GLY A 148 3.97 -16.21 -7.37
C GLY A 148 5.38 -15.86 -6.89
N ASN A 149 6.39 -16.36 -7.62
CA ASN A 149 7.78 -16.03 -7.34
C ASN A 149 8.16 -14.76 -8.07
N VAL A 150 8.66 -13.75 -7.35
CA VAL A 150 9.19 -12.50 -7.91
C VAL A 150 10.39 -12.02 -7.11
N ALA A 151 11.28 -11.28 -7.79
CA ALA A 151 12.41 -10.66 -7.16
C ALA A 151 12.01 -9.39 -6.39
N THR A 152 12.64 -9.18 -5.24
CA THR A 152 12.61 -7.93 -4.48
C THR A 152 14.03 -7.48 -4.18
N TYR A 153 14.26 -6.20 -4.00
CA TYR A 153 15.53 -5.72 -3.49
C TYR A 153 15.76 -6.22 -2.06
N GLU A 154 16.98 -6.64 -1.74
CA GLU A 154 17.36 -7.15 -0.43
C GLU A 154 17.16 -6.12 0.68
N TRP A 155 17.48 -4.87 0.38
CA TRP A 155 17.19 -3.73 1.22
C TRP A 155 16.74 -2.52 0.38
N ILE A 156 15.96 -1.65 1.02
CA ILE A 156 15.49 -0.38 0.48
C ILE A 156 15.74 0.75 1.46
N ASN A 157 16.09 1.93 0.96
CA ASN A 157 15.94 3.19 1.70
C ASN A 157 14.61 3.82 1.29
N TYR A 158 13.92 4.38 2.25
CA TYR A 158 12.64 5.03 2.01
C TYR A 158 12.56 6.41 2.64
N LYS A 159 11.65 7.22 2.13
CA LYS A 159 11.14 8.44 2.70
C LYS A 159 9.62 8.36 2.69
N CYS A 160 8.96 8.67 3.81
CA CYS A 160 7.49 8.70 3.89
C CYS A 160 7.06 9.74 4.93
N GLN A 161 5.76 9.97 5.05
CA GLN A 161 5.22 10.82 6.11
C GLN A 161 4.64 9.98 7.24
N ASP A 162 4.76 10.47 8.48
CA ASP A 162 4.04 9.93 9.64
C ASP A 162 2.60 10.47 9.71
N LEU A 163 1.82 10.06 10.72
CA LEU A 163 0.44 10.51 10.93
C LEU A 163 0.31 12.02 11.19
N ASN A 164 1.40 12.69 11.57
CA ASN A 164 1.45 14.13 11.79
C ASN A 164 1.90 14.90 10.54
N GLY A 165 2.23 14.20 9.46
CA GLY A 165 2.73 14.78 8.21
C GLY A 165 4.24 15.07 8.20
N HIS A 166 4.98 14.67 9.23
CA HIS A 166 6.42 14.84 9.26
C HIS A 166 7.09 13.82 8.34
N TRP A 167 8.04 14.29 7.54
CA TRP A 167 8.85 13.41 6.73
C TRP A 167 9.84 12.63 7.59
N ILE A 168 9.81 11.32 7.44
CA ILE A 168 10.73 10.38 8.05
C ILE A 168 11.47 9.60 6.98
N THR A 169 12.69 9.17 7.28
CA THR A 169 13.50 8.33 6.41
C THR A 169 13.97 7.11 7.17
N GLY A 170 14.22 6.03 6.46
CA GLY A 170 14.74 4.82 7.07
C GLY A 170 15.24 3.83 6.03
N GLN A 171 15.75 2.71 6.53
CA GLN A 171 16.15 1.56 5.73
C GLN A 171 15.41 0.32 6.23
N LEU A 172 14.95 -0.49 5.31
CA LEU A 172 14.39 -1.83 5.57
C LEU A 172 15.23 -2.87 4.87
N SER A 173 15.37 -4.05 5.48
CA SER A 173 16.05 -5.20 4.91
C SER A 173 15.28 -6.50 5.21
N GLY A 174 15.63 -7.59 4.52
CA GLY A 174 15.01 -8.88 4.74
C GLY A 174 13.49 -8.86 4.57
N LEU A 175 12.76 -9.51 5.47
CA LEU A 175 11.29 -9.61 5.40
C LEU A 175 10.60 -8.23 5.36
N ALA A 176 11.08 -7.25 6.12
CA ALA A 176 10.51 -5.91 6.12
C ALA A 176 10.59 -5.24 4.75
N ALA A 177 11.73 -5.40 4.04
CA ALA A 177 11.89 -4.89 2.67
C ALA A 177 10.99 -5.63 1.67
N VAL A 178 10.81 -6.94 1.83
CA VAL A 178 9.90 -7.74 1.00
C VAL A 178 8.44 -7.26 1.15
N ILE A 179 7.97 -7.12 2.41
CA ILE A 179 6.59 -6.69 2.67
C ILE A 179 6.39 -5.26 2.14
N PHE A 180 7.32 -4.34 2.43
CA PHE A 180 7.23 -2.97 1.94
C PHE A 180 7.07 -2.94 0.42
N GLN A 181 7.90 -3.66 -0.34
CA GLN A 181 7.84 -3.69 -1.80
C GLN A 181 6.53 -4.33 -2.30
N HIS A 182 5.96 -5.29 -1.56
CA HIS A 182 4.66 -5.85 -1.86
C HIS A 182 3.54 -4.81 -1.74
N GLU A 183 3.51 -4.08 -0.63
CA GLU A 183 2.51 -3.03 -0.41
C GLU A 183 2.73 -1.82 -1.34
N PHE A 184 4.00 -1.52 -1.64
CA PHE A 184 4.34 -0.48 -2.60
C PHE A 184 3.85 -0.81 -4.02
N ARG A 185 3.88 -2.10 -4.41
CA ARG A 185 3.30 -2.56 -5.69
C ARG A 185 1.81 -2.26 -5.78
N HIS A 186 1.05 -2.37 -4.68
CA HIS A 186 -0.34 -1.94 -4.64
C HIS A 186 -0.50 -0.45 -4.93
N MET A 187 0.45 0.39 -4.50
CA MET A 187 0.46 1.81 -4.82
C MET A 187 0.83 2.09 -6.28
N MET A 188 1.48 1.15 -6.96
CA MET A 188 1.79 1.20 -8.40
C MET A 188 0.67 0.63 -9.28
N ASN A 189 -0.57 0.49 -8.78
CA ASN A 189 -1.74 -0.06 -9.49
C ASN A 189 -1.57 -1.52 -9.91
N GLY A 190 -1.06 -2.37 -9.03
CA GLY A 190 -0.86 -3.75 -9.36
C GLY A 190 -0.72 -4.66 -8.16
N THR A 191 -0.54 -5.93 -8.47
CA THR A 191 -0.27 -6.99 -7.51
C THR A 191 0.93 -7.81 -7.99
N TYR A 192 1.40 -8.76 -7.18
CA TYR A 192 2.44 -9.71 -7.63
C TYR A 192 1.98 -10.56 -8.83
N LEU A 193 0.66 -10.79 -8.99
CA LEU A 193 0.08 -11.57 -10.08
C LEU A 193 0.26 -10.91 -11.46
N ASP A 194 0.50 -9.61 -11.49
CA ASP A 194 0.73 -8.87 -12.73
C ASP A 194 2.18 -8.96 -13.22
N VAL A 195 3.07 -9.44 -12.36
CA VAL A 195 4.53 -9.50 -12.60
C VAL A 195 5.03 -10.92 -12.63
N ALA A 196 4.59 -11.77 -11.68
CA ALA A 196 5.08 -13.13 -11.54
C ALA A 196 4.80 -13.96 -12.81
N ASN A 197 5.79 -14.75 -13.20
CA ASN A 197 5.71 -15.69 -14.32
C ASN A 197 5.89 -17.16 -13.88
N HIS A 198 6.13 -17.37 -12.59
CA HIS A 198 6.28 -18.69 -11.99
C HIS A 198 5.36 -18.82 -10.76
N PHE A 199 4.52 -19.85 -10.75
CA PHE A 199 3.47 -20.03 -9.76
C PHE A 199 3.44 -21.45 -9.22
N VAL A 200 3.17 -21.61 -7.91
CA VAL A 200 2.92 -22.89 -7.25
C VAL A 200 1.65 -22.80 -6.41
N GLU A 201 1.03 -23.94 -6.16
CA GLU A 201 -0.09 -24.01 -5.23
C GLU A 201 0.39 -23.68 -3.81
N ARG A 202 -0.48 -23.08 -3.02
CA ARG A 202 -0.13 -22.67 -1.67
C ARG A 202 0.30 -23.85 -0.80
N GLU A 203 -0.48 -24.91 -0.82
CA GLU A 203 -0.27 -26.11 -0.02
C GLU A 203 1.02 -26.83 -0.44
N GLU A 204 1.30 -26.88 -1.74
CA GLU A 204 2.54 -27.42 -2.28
C GLU A 204 3.74 -26.60 -1.81
N LEU A 205 3.68 -25.28 -1.89
CA LEU A 205 4.76 -24.41 -1.43
C LEU A 205 5.03 -24.60 0.07
N GLU A 206 4.00 -24.64 0.90
CA GLU A 206 4.14 -24.82 2.35
C GLU A 206 4.81 -26.16 2.66
N GLN A 207 4.42 -27.25 1.99
CA GLN A 207 5.05 -28.54 2.11
C GLN A 207 6.52 -28.53 1.66
N GLN A 208 6.84 -27.91 0.53
CA GLN A 208 8.21 -27.84 0.02
C GLN A 208 9.12 -27.00 0.93
N ILE A 209 8.60 -25.94 1.53
CA ILE A 209 9.32 -25.12 2.52
C ILE A 209 9.62 -25.95 3.77
N GLU A 210 8.65 -26.70 4.31
CA GLU A 210 8.82 -27.57 5.47
C GLU A 210 9.86 -28.69 5.23
N LEU A 211 9.90 -29.22 4.01
CA LEU A 211 10.89 -30.22 3.58
C LEU A 211 12.28 -29.63 3.27
N GLY A 212 12.40 -28.30 3.26
CA GLY A 212 13.64 -27.62 2.89
C GLY A 212 14.02 -27.73 1.40
N ASN A 213 13.06 -28.10 0.55
CA ASN A 213 13.30 -28.32 -0.88
C ASN A 213 13.20 -27.04 -1.72
N LEU A 214 12.49 -25.99 -1.23
CA LEU A 214 12.43 -24.71 -1.90
C LEU A 214 13.18 -23.66 -1.10
N PRO A 215 14.09 -22.92 -1.73
CA PRO A 215 14.69 -21.75 -1.12
C PRO A 215 13.60 -20.71 -0.86
N PHE A 216 13.44 -20.33 0.40
CA PHE A 216 12.40 -19.40 0.81
C PHE A 216 12.82 -17.94 0.60
N TYR A 217 14.11 -17.68 0.79
CA TYR A 217 14.70 -16.35 0.63
C TYR A 217 16.17 -16.49 0.25
N GLU A 218 16.47 -16.37 -1.02
CA GLU A 218 17.84 -16.48 -1.56
C GLU A 218 18.06 -15.47 -2.67
N LYS A 219 19.28 -15.37 -3.16
CA LYS A 219 19.63 -14.51 -4.29
C LYS A 219 18.76 -14.85 -5.51
N ALA A 220 18.05 -13.86 -6.01
CA ALA A 220 17.20 -14.01 -7.19
C ALA A 220 18.03 -14.21 -8.46
N PRO A 221 17.65 -15.14 -9.35
CA PRO A 221 18.22 -15.21 -10.69
C PRO A 221 17.82 -13.96 -11.50
N ASP A 222 18.68 -13.55 -12.44
CA ASP A 222 18.45 -12.37 -13.27
C ASP A 222 17.19 -12.47 -14.13
N SER A 223 16.74 -13.69 -14.44
CA SER A 223 15.50 -13.96 -15.20
C SER A 223 14.21 -13.75 -14.39
N LEU A 224 14.30 -13.62 -13.06
CA LEU A 224 13.12 -13.45 -12.24
C LEU A 224 12.64 -11.99 -12.31
N PRO A 225 11.36 -11.73 -12.66
CA PRO A 225 10.85 -10.36 -12.76
C PRO A 225 10.89 -9.64 -11.41
N LEU A 226 11.19 -8.36 -11.45
CA LEU A 226 11.24 -7.52 -10.25
C LEU A 226 9.83 -7.04 -9.88
N LEU A 227 9.44 -7.20 -8.62
CA LEU A 227 8.09 -6.85 -8.14
C LEU A 227 7.72 -5.39 -8.41
N ILE A 228 8.67 -4.46 -8.23
CA ILE A 228 8.50 -3.02 -8.48
C ILE A 228 9.19 -2.60 -9.79
N GLU A 229 9.06 -3.44 -10.83
CA GLU A 229 9.55 -3.10 -12.15
C GLU A 229 8.99 -1.76 -12.65
N ASN A 230 9.74 -1.07 -13.49
CA ASN A 230 9.39 0.25 -14.03
C ASN A 230 9.35 1.40 -13.02
N TYR A 231 9.59 1.19 -11.73
CA TYR A 231 9.74 2.28 -10.78
C TYR A 231 11.14 2.89 -10.86
N VAL A 232 11.22 4.22 -10.97
CA VAL A 232 12.49 4.95 -10.94
C VAL A 232 12.79 5.38 -9.51
N ILE A 233 13.95 4.98 -9.01
CA ILE A 233 14.35 5.27 -7.63
C ILE A 233 14.41 6.79 -7.41
N GLY A 234 13.70 7.26 -6.39
CA GLY A 234 13.61 8.68 -6.02
C GLY A 234 12.37 9.41 -6.56
N GLU A 235 11.64 8.83 -7.53
CA GLU A 235 10.38 9.44 -7.97
C GLU A 235 9.26 9.25 -6.94
N SER A 236 8.35 10.21 -6.84
CA SER A 236 7.10 10.01 -6.12
C SER A 236 6.15 9.08 -6.90
N LEU A 237 5.21 8.46 -6.20
CA LEU A 237 4.17 7.67 -6.88
C LEU A 237 3.31 8.51 -7.83
N THR A 238 3.14 9.79 -7.54
CA THR A 238 2.44 10.74 -8.43
C THR A 238 3.21 10.93 -9.74
N GLU A 239 4.54 11.08 -9.68
CA GLU A 239 5.42 11.17 -10.86
C GLU A 239 5.44 9.84 -11.63
N PHE A 240 5.56 8.71 -10.93
CA PHE A 240 5.45 7.38 -11.52
C PHE A 240 4.17 7.24 -12.34
N HIS A 241 3.01 7.51 -11.75
CA HIS A 241 1.72 7.38 -12.45
C HIS A 241 1.56 8.34 -13.62
N LYS A 242 2.11 9.54 -13.52
CA LYS A 242 2.13 10.49 -14.63
C LYS A 242 2.98 9.96 -15.79
N ARG A 243 4.17 9.42 -15.50
CA ARG A 243 5.08 8.85 -16.50
C ARG A 243 4.50 7.60 -17.18
N MET A 244 3.80 6.74 -16.42
CA MET A 244 3.20 5.50 -16.96
C MET A 244 1.95 5.73 -17.82
N ARG A 245 1.39 6.96 -17.85
CA ARG A 245 0.25 7.32 -18.70
C ARG A 245 0.65 7.90 -20.06
N ASN A 246 1.90 8.37 -20.17
CA ASN A 246 2.48 8.92 -21.40
C ASN A 246 3.17 7.83 -22.21
#